data_a21e1a59161712964062beeefe3b9444
#
_entry.id   a21e1a59161712964062beeefe3b9444
#
_cell.length_a   1.000
_cell.length_b   1.000
_cell.length_c   1.000
_cell.angle_alpha   90.00
_cell.angle_beta   90.00
_cell.angle_gamma   90.00
#
_symmetry.space_group_name_H-M   'P 1'
#
loop_
_entity.id
_entity.type
_entity.pdbx_description
1 polymer ?
#
loop_
_entity_poly.entity_id
_entity_poly.type
_entity_poly.pdbx_seq_one_letter_code
_entity_poly.pdbx_strand_id
1 'polypeptide(L)'
;MNHPSYNASGRIMKVDSSGTTEWIRQFPTNRPYHARDVIQTIEGDYLVVGSWYTTSAVTNEKSAFMARYDVDGNLIWIERYGGECDEDEFQAVIQKPDGGFIAVGKFEHESSDYNCDFYGYTDLWFVSTDSEGQVLEESKTGESYWESAYDIVDIGDGTYGLAGRRRHEKRKPSNAWYIRMDGSGNVVSEWHEPDYVNSSGRNDALYNLVLLPDGETVVALGYKDEGNGDSQYLWAFNANTGEEIWNTSYNEPGR
;
A
#
# COMPACT_ATOMS: atom_id res chain seq x y z
N MET A 1 27.25 -17.37 18.54
CA MET A 1 26.59 -17.93 17.34
C MET A 1 26.44 -16.80 16.37
N ASN A 2 27.11 -16.86 15.22
CA ASN A 2 27.04 -15.81 14.22
C ASN A 2 25.66 -15.87 13.57
N HIS A 3 24.81 -14.89 13.82
CA HIS A 3 23.64 -14.66 12.99
C HIS A 3 24.10 -14.40 11.55
N PRO A 4 23.55 -15.06 10.53
CA PRO A 4 23.85 -14.73 9.17
C PRO A 4 23.49 -13.25 8.95
N SER A 5 24.45 -12.47 8.52
CA SER A 5 24.21 -11.10 8.09
C SER A 5 23.19 -11.15 6.94
N TYR A 6 22.00 -10.60 7.16
CA TYR A 6 21.00 -10.41 6.12
C TYR A 6 21.52 -9.33 5.15
N ASN A 7 22.34 -9.74 4.21
CA ASN A 7 22.73 -8.92 3.06
C ASN A 7 21.70 -9.04 1.92
N ALA A 8 20.42 -9.10 2.25
CA ALA A 8 19.36 -9.15 1.26
C ALA A 8 18.99 -7.72 0.83
N SER A 9 19.79 -7.14 -0.05
CA SER A 9 19.38 -5.93 -0.77
C SER A 9 18.33 -6.32 -1.82
N GLY A 10 17.21 -5.60 -1.85
CA GLY A 10 16.19 -5.78 -2.90
C GLY A 10 16.77 -5.58 -4.30
N ARG A 11 16.12 -6.17 -5.28
CA ARG A 11 16.49 -6.08 -6.70
C ARG A 11 15.27 -5.75 -7.53
N ILE A 12 15.49 -4.98 -8.58
CA ILE A 12 14.55 -4.81 -9.69
C ILE A 12 15.12 -5.52 -10.92
N MET A 13 14.27 -6.19 -11.67
CA MET A 13 14.66 -6.94 -12.88
C MET A 13 13.67 -6.63 -13.99
N LYS A 14 14.18 -6.36 -15.19
CA LYS A 14 13.39 -6.27 -16.42
C LYS A 14 13.61 -7.52 -17.25
N VAL A 15 12.51 -8.05 -17.78
CA VAL A 15 12.50 -9.17 -18.72
C VAL A 15 11.77 -8.77 -19.99
N ASP A 16 12.14 -9.33 -21.12
CA ASP A 16 11.41 -9.20 -22.38
C ASP A 16 10.14 -10.07 -22.40
N SER A 17 9.39 -10.00 -23.50
CA SER A 17 8.15 -10.78 -23.68
C SER A 17 8.37 -12.31 -23.75
N SER A 18 9.62 -12.77 -23.90
CA SER A 18 9.98 -14.19 -23.84
C SER A 18 10.41 -14.66 -22.45
N GLY A 19 10.49 -13.73 -21.47
CA GLY A 19 11.02 -13.99 -20.13
C GLY A 19 12.54 -13.92 -20.04
N THR A 20 13.23 -13.47 -21.10
CA THR A 20 14.69 -13.30 -21.08
C THR A 20 15.04 -12.01 -20.32
N THR A 21 15.99 -12.10 -19.41
CA THR A 21 16.44 -10.94 -18.62
C THR A 21 17.14 -9.91 -19.51
N GLU A 22 16.60 -8.69 -19.56
CA GLU A 22 17.25 -7.55 -20.19
C GLU A 22 18.27 -6.93 -19.25
N TRP A 23 17.89 -6.67 -17.99
CA TRP A 23 18.79 -6.18 -16.96
C TRP A 23 18.32 -6.53 -15.55
N ILE A 24 19.26 -6.51 -14.60
CA ILE A 24 19.01 -6.60 -13.16
C ILE A 24 19.75 -5.46 -12.47
N ARG A 25 19.09 -4.80 -11.53
CA ARG A 25 19.70 -3.77 -10.67
C ARG A 25 19.46 -4.08 -9.21
N GLN A 26 20.43 -3.75 -8.40
CA GLN A 26 20.36 -3.84 -6.95
C GLN A 26 20.12 -2.44 -6.38
N PHE A 27 19.29 -2.34 -5.34
CA PHE A 27 19.13 -1.06 -4.65
C PHE A 27 20.46 -0.58 -4.04
N PRO A 28 20.71 0.76 -4.01
CA PRO A 28 22.07 1.32 -3.86
C PRO A 28 22.66 1.27 -2.45
N THR A 29 22.20 0.43 -1.54
CA THR A 29 22.72 0.36 -0.16
C THR A 29 22.92 -1.07 0.31
N ASN A 30 23.72 -1.22 1.39
CA ASN A 30 23.89 -2.51 2.10
C ASN A 30 22.72 -2.83 3.05
N ARG A 31 21.62 -2.10 2.97
CA ARG A 31 20.43 -2.28 3.82
C ARG A 31 19.32 -2.94 3.02
N PRO A 32 18.48 -3.76 3.65
CA PRO A 32 17.34 -4.37 2.96
C PRO A 32 16.35 -3.33 2.46
N TYR A 33 15.94 -3.49 1.21
CA TYR A 33 14.80 -2.82 0.59
C TYR A 33 13.73 -3.86 0.31
N HIS A 34 12.50 -3.58 0.67
CA HIS A 34 11.32 -4.38 0.35
C HIS A 34 10.47 -3.62 -0.67
N ALA A 35 10.64 -3.94 -1.94
CA ALA A 35 9.76 -3.42 -2.98
C ALA A 35 8.36 -4.04 -2.82
N ARG A 36 7.33 -3.20 -2.96
CA ARG A 36 5.92 -3.59 -2.87
C ARG A 36 5.23 -3.47 -4.21
N ASP A 37 5.47 -2.37 -4.90
CA ASP A 37 4.84 -2.10 -6.17
C ASP A 37 5.83 -1.47 -7.15
N VAL A 38 5.55 -1.64 -8.45
CA VAL A 38 6.31 -1.07 -9.55
C VAL A 38 5.38 -0.70 -10.70
N ILE A 39 5.49 0.53 -11.17
CA ILE A 39 4.78 1.01 -12.36
C ILE A 39 5.77 1.42 -13.45
N GLN A 40 5.34 1.33 -14.70
CA GLN A 40 6.01 2.03 -15.80
C GLN A 40 5.37 3.41 -15.94
N THR A 41 6.19 4.45 -15.92
CA THR A 41 5.74 5.84 -16.07
C THR A 41 5.36 6.15 -17.53
N ILE A 42 4.62 7.25 -17.73
CA ILE A 42 4.24 7.73 -19.07
C ILE A 42 5.48 8.00 -19.94
N GLU A 43 6.60 8.40 -19.32
CA GLU A 43 7.90 8.64 -19.97
C GLU A 43 8.64 7.34 -20.34
N GLY A 44 8.15 6.19 -19.86
CA GLY A 44 8.74 4.87 -20.10
C GLY A 44 9.73 4.40 -19.01
N ASP A 45 9.98 5.22 -17.99
CA ASP A 45 10.79 4.89 -16.83
C ASP A 45 10.04 3.93 -15.89
N TYR A 46 10.70 3.48 -14.82
CA TYR A 46 10.11 2.60 -13.80
C TYR A 46 10.16 3.28 -12.45
N LEU A 47 9.02 3.38 -11.77
CA LEU A 47 8.93 3.82 -10.39
C LEU A 47 8.65 2.62 -9.49
N VAL A 48 9.44 2.46 -8.43
CA VAL A 48 9.31 1.40 -7.42
C VAL A 48 9.06 2.03 -6.08
N VAL A 49 8.12 1.46 -5.33
CA VAL A 49 7.80 1.88 -3.95
C VAL A 49 7.89 0.71 -2.97
N GLY A 50 7.99 1.03 -1.69
CA GLY A 50 8.01 0.04 -0.61
C GLY A 50 8.60 0.59 0.68
N SER A 51 9.38 -0.25 1.38
CA SER A 51 10.07 0.14 2.61
C SER A 51 11.55 -0.25 2.60
N TRP A 52 12.34 0.45 3.40
CA TRP A 52 13.76 0.17 3.61
C TRP A 52 14.09 0.24 5.09
N TYR A 53 15.04 -0.57 5.57
CA TYR A 53 15.45 -0.56 6.96
C TYR A 53 16.38 0.61 7.26
N THR A 54 16.05 1.44 8.25
CA THR A 54 16.79 2.66 8.64
C THR A 54 18.05 2.36 9.44
N THR A 55 17.99 1.32 10.30
CA THR A 55 19.11 0.88 11.15
C THR A 55 19.45 -0.59 10.92
N SER A 56 20.24 -1.19 11.79
CA SER A 56 20.55 -2.62 11.66
C SER A 56 19.28 -3.45 11.81
N ALA A 57 19.20 -4.59 11.12
CA ALA A 57 18.06 -5.54 11.13
C ALA A 57 17.60 -6.02 12.54
N VAL A 58 18.09 -5.40 13.61
CA VAL A 58 17.77 -5.70 15.01
C VAL A 58 16.60 -4.85 15.51
N THR A 59 16.38 -3.66 14.94
CA THR A 59 15.38 -2.70 15.44
C THR A 59 14.08 -2.67 14.64
N ASN A 60 13.99 -3.37 13.50
CA ASN A 60 12.82 -3.40 12.60
C ASN A 60 12.31 -2.03 12.11
N GLU A 61 13.07 -0.96 12.37
CA GLU A 61 12.71 0.37 11.90
C GLU A 61 12.74 0.43 10.38
N LYS A 62 11.67 0.89 9.78
CA LYS A 62 11.51 1.02 8.34
C LYS A 62 10.98 2.41 8.02
N SER A 63 11.51 3.00 6.95
CA SER A 63 10.90 4.15 6.30
C SER A 63 10.40 3.73 4.92
N ALA A 64 9.40 4.40 4.42
CA ALA A 64 8.97 4.20 3.06
C ALA A 64 9.97 4.79 2.06
N PHE A 65 9.95 4.32 0.82
CA PHE A 65 10.76 4.86 -0.26
C PHE A 65 10.02 4.88 -1.59
N MET A 66 10.44 5.78 -2.47
CA MET A 66 10.22 5.74 -3.91
C MET A 66 11.56 5.79 -4.63
N ALA A 67 11.71 5.03 -5.71
CA ALA A 67 12.91 5.01 -6.53
C ALA A 67 12.53 5.00 -8.02
N ARG A 68 13.05 5.95 -8.80
CA ARG A 68 12.84 6.04 -10.24
C ARG A 68 14.07 5.55 -10.99
N TYR A 69 13.86 4.67 -11.94
CA TYR A 69 14.88 4.11 -12.83
C TYR A 69 14.51 4.40 -14.27
N ASP A 70 15.50 4.72 -15.10
CA ASP A 70 15.31 4.86 -16.54
C ASP A 70 15.00 3.51 -17.23
N VAL A 71 14.71 3.55 -18.53
CA VAL A 71 14.40 2.35 -19.33
C VAL A 71 15.52 1.32 -19.34
N ASP A 72 16.77 1.75 -19.16
CA ASP A 72 17.99 0.91 -19.09
C ASP A 72 18.29 0.41 -17.66
N GLY A 73 17.46 0.79 -16.69
CA GLY A 73 17.59 0.42 -15.29
C GLY A 73 18.65 1.24 -14.53
N ASN A 74 19.06 2.40 -15.01
CA ASN A 74 19.91 3.29 -14.23
C ASN A 74 19.06 4.07 -13.24
N LEU A 75 19.52 4.19 -11.99
CA LEU A 75 18.82 4.95 -10.98
C LEU A 75 18.83 6.44 -11.33
N ILE A 76 17.65 7.05 -11.45
CA ILE A 76 17.49 8.49 -11.67
C ILE A 76 17.48 9.18 -10.30
N TRP A 77 16.60 8.77 -9.40
CA TRP A 77 16.53 9.25 -8.01
C TRP A 77 15.96 8.20 -7.06
N ILE A 78 16.21 8.37 -5.78
CA ILE A 78 15.59 7.63 -4.69
C ILE A 78 15.33 8.59 -3.52
N GLU A 79 14.07 8.64 -3.09
CA GLU A 79 13.62 9.47 -1.99
C GLU A 79 13.04 8.60 -0.88
N ARG A 80 13.10 9.11 0.34
CA ARG A 80 12.66 8.42 1.55
C ARG A 80 11.64 9.25 2.29
N TYR A 81 10.68 8.56 2.88
CA TYR A 81 9.52 9.18 3.50
C TYR A 81 9.26 8.54 4.86
N GLY A 82 8.71 9.32 5.81
CA GLY A 82 8.39 8.86 7.16
C GLY A 82 9.47 9.20 8.20
N GLY A 83 9.31 8.65 9.39
CA GLY A 83 10.15 8.91 10.56
C GLY A 83 11.35 7.96 10.72
N GLU A 84 12.10 8.16 11.84
CA GLU A 84 13.28 7.34 12.15
C GLU A 84 12.99 6.11 13.03
N CYS A 85 11.86 6.05 13.72
CA CYS A 85 11.52 4.96 14.65
C CYS A 85 10.28 4.19 14.26
N ASP A 86 9.88 4.24 12.99
CA ASP A 86 8.56 3.81 12.54
C ASP A 86 8.64 2.61 11.61
N GLU A 87 7.54 1.92 11.40
CA GLU A 87 7.37 0.88 10.39
C GLU A 87 6.60 1.41 9.17
N ASP A 88 7.03 2.57 8.64
CA ASP A 88 6.40 3.19 7.48
C ASP A 88 6.63 2.39 6.20
N GLU A 89 5.61 2.28 5.38
CA GLU A 89 5.67 1.51 4.15
C GLU A 89 4.68 2.01 3.12
N PHE A 90 5.13 2.22 1.88
CA PHE A 90 4.23 2.31 0.73
C PHE A 90 3.90 0.92 0.20
N GLN A 91 2.63 0.69 -0.13
CA GLN A 91 2.12 -0.57 -0.64
C GLN A 91 1.81 -0.50 -2.14
N ALA A 92 1.34 0.66 -2.62
CA ALA A 92 0.98 0.86 -4.02
C ALA A 92 1.28 2.29 -4.46
N VAL A 93 1.41 2.49 -5.78
CA VAL A 93 1.69 3.79 -6.38
C VAL A 93 1.02 3.92 -7.74
N ILE A 94 0.58 5.13 -8.08
CA ILE A 94 0.14 5.51 -9.42
C ILE A 94 0.84 6.78 -9.88
N GLN A 95 0.91 6.98 -11.20
CA GLN A 95 1.35 8.24 -11.78
C GLN A 95 0.15 9.15 -12.05
N LYS A 96 0.28 10.41 -11.64
CA LYS A 96 -0.69 11.45 -11.96
C LYS A 96 -0.54 11.96 -13.41
N PRO A 97 -1.59 12.55 -14.00
CA PRO A 97 -1.51 13.13 -15.34
C PRO A 97 -0.49 14.26 -15.49
N ASP A 98 -0.12 14.93 -14.38
CA ASP A 98 0.90 16.00 -14.35
C ASP A 98 2.34 15.47 -14.28
N GLY A 99 2.53 14.15 -14.27
CA GLY A 99 3.82 13.47 -14.20
C GLY A 99 4.30 13.19 -12.78
N GLY A 100 3.62 13.71 -11.75
CA GLY A 100 3.89 13.38 -10.35
C GLY A 100 3.31 12.03 -9.97
N PHE A 101 3.38 11.67 -8.68
CA PHE A 101 2.98 10.35 -8.19
C PHE A 101 2.07 10.47 -6.98
N ILE A 102 1.26 9.44 -6.76
CA ILE A 102 0.56 9.21 -5.49
C ILE A 102 0.93 7.82 -5.01
N ALA A 103 1.51 7.74 -3.81
CA ALA A 103 1.74 6.48 -3.12
C ALA A 103 0.86 6.38 -1.88
N VAL A 104 0.42 5.16 -1.60
CA VAL A 104 -0.41 4.85 -0.44
C VAL A 104 0.16 3.67 0.34
N GLY A 105 -0.14 3.64 1.62
CA GLY A 105 0.32 2.56 2.48
C GLY A 105 -0.08 2.74 3.93
N LYS A 106 0.89 2.57 4.83
CA LYS A 106 0.72 2.78 6.26
C LYS A 106 1.79 3.72 6.82
N PHE A 107 1.38 4.60 7.70
CA PHE A 107 2.23 5.42 8.56
C PHE A 107 2.09 4.95 10.01
N GLU A 108 3.20 4.67 10.68
CA GLU A 108 3.19 4.31 12.09
C GLU A 108 3.46 5.57 12.94
N HIS A 109 2.62 5.80 13.94
CA HIS A 109 2.82 6.92 14.86
C HIS A 109 4.00 6.66 15.78
N GLU A 110 4.88 7.67 15.93
CA GLU A 110 5.96 7.64 16.90
C GLU A 110 5.44 7.27 18.30
N SER A 111 6.05 6.27 18.93
CA SER A 111 5.84 6.06 20.35
C SER A 111 6.55 7.19 21.11
N SER A 112 5.93 7.69 22.17
CA SER A 112 6.50 8.74 23.02
C SER A 112 7.76 8.31 23.81
N ASP A 113 8.22 7.08 23.65
CA ASP A 113 9.38 6.53 24.32
C ASP A 113 10.58 6.43 23.38
N TYR A 114 11.69 7.04 23.77
CA TYR A 114 12.98 7.15 23.08
C TYR A 114 13.66 5.83 22.64
N ASN A 115 13.02 4.68 22.84
CA ASN A 115 13.62 3.37 22.56
C ASN A 115 13.06 2.65 21.33
N CYS A 116 12.16 3.26 20.55
CA CYS A 116 11.54 2.62 19.37
C CYS A 116 10.93 1.22 19.65
N ASP A 117 10.59 0.92 20.90
CA ASP A 117 10.20 -0.42 21.37
C ASP A 117 8.67 -0.66 21.31
N PHE A 118 7.91 0.17 20.60
CA PHE A 118 6.45 0.07 20.64
C PHE A 118 5.81 -0.22 19.29
N TYR A 119 4.90 -1.17 19.31
CA TYR A 119 3.88 -1.36 18.31
C TYR A 119 2.93 -0.15 18.32
N GLY A 120 3.26 0.89 17.55
CA GLY A 120 2.44 2.07 17.35
C GLY A 120 1.15 1.72 16.61
N TYR A 121 0.21 2.64 16.64
CA TYR A 121 -0.97 2.59 15.78
C TYR A 121 -0.55 3.03 14.39
N THR A 122 -1.12 2.42 13.35
CA THR A 122 -0.86 2.81 11.98
C THR A 122 -2.07 3.51 11.41
N ASP A 123 -1.83 4.61 10.69
CA ASP A 123 -2.83 5.26 9.86
C ASP A 123 -2.64 4.89 8.38
N LEU A 124 -3.71 4.93 7.62
CA LEU A 124 -3.62 4.97 6.17
C LEU A 124 -2.80 6.20 5.78
N TRP A 125 -1.79 5.98 4.97
CA TRP A 125 -0.90 7.03 4.51
C TRP A 125 -1.08 7.28 3.02
N PHE A 126 -1.30 8.55 2.68
CA PHE A 126 -1.42 9.06 1.32
C PHE A 126 -0.37 10.14 1.12
N VAL A 127 0.48 9.99 0.11
CA VAL A 127 1.53 10.95 -0.24
C VAL A 127 1.46 11.27 -1.73
N SER A 128 1.24 12.55 -2.05
CA SER A 128 1.29 13.08 -3.41
C SER A 128 2.61 13.82 -3.62
N THR A 129 3.30 13.53 -4.71
CA THR A 129 4.60 14.13 -5.05
C THR A 129 4.59 14.79 -6.42
N ASP A 130 5.64 15.56 -6.72
CA ASP A 130 6.02 15.93 -8.08
C ASP A 130 6.76 14.78 -8.79
N SER A 131 7.25 15.04 -10.01
CA SER A 131 7.98 14.07 -10.84
C SER A 131 9.36 13.69 -10.30
N GLU A 132 9.93 14.50 -9.41
CA GLU A 132 11.20 14.31 -8.73
C GLU A 132 11.04 13.65 -7.34
N GLY A 133 9.80 13.27 -6.95
CA GLY A 133 9.52 12.64 -5.68
C GLY A 133 9.42 13.62 -4.50
N GLN A 134 9.38 14.95 -4.74
CA GLN A 134 9.21 15.91 -3.66
C GLN A 134 7.75 15.97 -3.22
N VAL A 135 7.49 15.90 -1.91
CA VAL A 135 6.13 15.88 -1.35
C VAL A 135 5.42 17.20 -1.65
N LEU A 136 4.25 17.10 -2.26
CA LEU A 136 3.32 18.20 -2.47
C LEU A 136 2.20 18.20 -1.44
N GLU A 137 1.62 17.02 -1.19
CA GLU A 137 0.55 16.82 -0.22
C GLU A 137 0.77 15.51 0.55
N GLU A 138 0.40 15.51 1.81
CA GLU A 138 0.47 14.36 2.68
C GLU A 138 -0.76 14.28 3.57
N SER A 139 -1.37 13.11 3.67
CA SER A 139 -2.50 12.87 4.56
C SER A 139 -2.32 11.54 5.31
N LYS A 140 -2.67 11.57 6.59
CA LYS A 140 -2.69 10.40 7.48
C LYS A 140 -4.12 10.26 7.97
N THR A 141 -4.76 9.17 7.59
CA THR A 141 -6.19 8.94 7.85
C THR A 141 -6.37 7.69 8.68
N GLY A 142 -6.82 7.88 9.91
CA GLY A 142 -7.11 6.82 10.87
C GLY A 142 -7.79 7.38 12.10
N GLU A 143 -8.45 6.51 12.87
CA GLU A 143 -9.14 6.96 14.09
C GLU A 143 -8.47 6.48 15.37
N SER A 144 -7.94 5.24 15.41
CA SER A 144 -7.55 4.73 16.73
C SER A 144 -6.56 3.57 16.77
N TYR A 145 -6.43 2.69 15.75
CA TYR A 145 -5.62 1.49 15.92
C TYR A 145 -4.79 1.08 14.72
N TRP A 146 -5.34 0.49 13.67
CA TRP A 146 -4.54 0.02 12.54
C TRP A 146 -5.31 0.18 11.24
N GLU A 147 -4.96 1.19 10.53
CA GLU A 147 -5.42 1.48 9.18
C GLU A 147 -4.27 1.32 8.20
N SER A 148 -4.56 0.81 7.02
CA SER A 148 -3.57 0.65 5.95
C SER A 148 -4.28 0.62 4.61
N ALA A 149 -3.70 1.28 3.60
CA ALA A 149 -4.05 1.06 2.21
C ALA A 149 -3.11 0.00 1.62
N TYR A 150 -3.63 -0.81 0.70
CA TYR A 150 -2.88 -1.85 -0.01
C TYR A 150 -2.82 -1.61 -1.50
N ASP A 151 -3.82 -0.91 -2.06
CA ASP A 151 -3.89 -0.61 -3.49
C ASP A 151 -4.60 0.70 -3.75
N ILE A 152 -4.38 1.28 -4.93
CA ILE A 152 -4.95 2.55 -5.37
C ILE A 152 -5.29 2.49 -6.85
N VAL A 153 -6.41 3.11 -7.24
CA VAL A 153 -6.83 3.29 -8.63
C VAL A 153 -7.27 4.72 -8.89
N ASP A 154 -6.88 5.29 -10.03
CA ASP A 154 -7.40 6.58 -10.50
C ASP A 154 -8.83 6.40 -11.03
N ILE A 155 -9.78 7.15 -10.48
CA ILE A 155 -11.20 7.14 -10.91
C ILE A 155 -11.40 7.98 -12.18
N GLY A 156 -10.47 8.93 -12.47
CA GLY A 156 -10.52 9.76 -13.66
C GLY A 156 -11.29 11.08 -13.48
N ASP A 157 -11.87 11.33 -12.30
CA ASP A 157 -12.59 12.56 -11.96
C ASP A 157 -11.80 13.48 -10.99
N GLY A 158 -10.50 13.18 -10.81
CA GLY A 158 -9.62 13.85 -9.85
C GLY A 158 -9.69 13.23 -8.45
N THR A 159 -10.37 12.09 -8.31
CA THR A 159 -10.38 11.29 -7.09
C THR A 159 -9.76 9.91 -7.32
N TYR A 160 -9.41 9.24 -6.23
CA TYR A 160 -8.72 7.96 -6.19
C TYR A 160 -9.45 7.01 -5.27
N GLY A 161 -9.65 5.77 -5.74
CA GLY A 161 -10.18 4.68 -4.92
C GLY A 161 -9.04 3.91 -4.28
N LEU A 162 -9.12 3.64 -2.99
CA LEU A 162 -8.13 2.91 -2.22
C LEU A 162 -8.75 1.67 -1.59
N ALA A 163 -8.05 0.53 -1.67
CA ALA A 163 -8.37 -0.68 -0.94
C ALA A 163 -7.53 -0.78 0.32
N GLY A 164 -8.13 -1.26 1.40
CA GLY A 164 -7.40 -1.40 2.64
C GLY A 164 -8.13 -2.20 3.71
N ARG A 165 -7.67 -1.98 4.90
CA ARG A 165 -8.33 -2.44 6.12
C ARG A 165 -8.30 -1.36 7.19
N ARG A 166 -9.31 -1.40 8.06
CA ARG A 166 -9.35 -0.57 9.27
C ARG A 166 -9.65 -1.41 10.50
N ARG A 167 -9.07 -1.03 11.63
CA ARG A 167 -9.39 -1.59 12.95
C ARG A 167 -9.80 -0.48 13.89
N HIS A 168 -11.05 -0.50 14.30
CA HIS A 168 -11.63 0.58 15.11
C HIS A 168 -11.32 0.50 16.62
N GLU A 169 -11.08 -0.71 17.16
CA GLU A 169 -10.80 -0.91 18.59
C GLU A 169 -9.70 -1.95 18.84
N LYS A 170 -8.97 -1.76 19.94
CA LYS A 170 -8.01 -2.77 20.44
C LYS A 170 -8.73 -4.10 20.71
N ARG A 171 -8.24 -5.19 20.15
CA ARG A 171 -8.81 -6.55 20.26
C ARG A 171 -10.07 -6.80 19.40
N LYS A 172 -10.49 -5.86 18.57
CA LYS A 172 -11.49 -6.12 17.54
C LYS A 172 -10.79 -6.57 16.25
N PRO A 173 -11.48 -7.32 15.39
CA PRO A 173 -10.97 -7.66 14.07
C PRO A 173 -10.81 -6.41 13.21
N SER A 174 -10.00 -6.51 12.15
CA SER A 174 -9.99 -5.49 11.10
C SER A 174 -11.11 -5.76 10.10
N ASN A 175 -11.67 -4.70 9.56
CA ASN A 175 -12.71 -4.72 8.54
C ASN A 175 -12.13 -4.35 7.19
N ALA A 176 -12.64 -4.95 6.12
CA ALA A 176 -12.40 -4.52 4.76
C ALA A 176 -12.84 -3.06 4.59
N TRP A 177 -12.01 -2.27 3.90
CA TRP A 177 -12.21 -0.83 3.79
C TRP A 177 -11.94 -0.36 2.36
N TYR A 178 -12.92 0.30 1.77
CA TYR A 178 -12.82 1.04 0.52
C TYR A 178 -12.99 2.53 0.82
N ILE A 179 -12.08 3.35 0.35
CA ILE A 179 -12.08 4.79 0.61
C ILE A 179 -11.79 5.54 -0.68
N ARG A 180 -12.55 6.62 -0.93
CA ARG A 180 -12.25 7.59 -1.99
C ARG A 180 -11.60 8.81 -1.39
N MET A 181 -10.52 9.25 -2.01
CA MET A 181 -9.78 10.44 -1.60
C MET A 181 -9.60 11.38 -2.80
N ASP A 182 -9.54 12.68 -2.56
CA ASP A 182 -9.14 13.66 -3.57
C ASP A 182 -7.60 13.70 -3.73
N GLY A 183 -7.11 14.49 -4.68
CA GLY A 183 -5.67 14.62 -4.96
C GLY A 183 -4.84 15.24 -3.83
N SER A 184 -5.50 15.84 -2.83
CA SER A 184 -4.87 16.37 -1.61
C SER A 184 -4.94 15.39 -0.43
N GLY A 185 -5.50 14.19 -0.64
CA GLY A 185 -5.64 13.19 0.40
C GLY A 185 -6.80 13.42 1.37
N ASN A 186 -7.80 14.25 1.00
CA ASN A 186 -9.02 14.37 1.79
C ASN A 186 -9.99 13.26 1.44
N VAL A 187 -10.67 12.72 2.47
CA VAL A 187 -11.70 11.70 2.30
C VAL A 187 -12.93 12.31 1.62
N VAL A 188 -13.31 11.74 0.47
CA VAL A 188 -14.52 12.10 -0.26
C VAL A 188 -15.69 11.21 0.14
N SER A 189 -15.46 9.91 0.22
CA SER A 189 -16.40 8.91 0.71
C SER A 189 -15.66 7.67 1.20
N GLU A 190 -16.29 6.91 2.08
CA GLU A 190 -15.75 5.63 2.54
C GLU A 190 -16.84 4.59 2.70
N TRP A 191 -16.46 3.33 2.52
CA TRP A 191 -17.23 2.15 2.85
C TRP A 191 -16.37 1.19 3.66
N HIS A 192 -16.92 0.59 4.66
CA HIS A 192 -16.31 -0.51 5.40
C HIS A 192 -17.34 -1.56 5.75
N GLU A 193 -16.91 -2.80 5.89
CA GLU A 193 -17.80 -3.81 6.44
C GLU A 193 -18.27 -3.43 7.83
N PRO A 194 -19.54 -3.77 8.17
CA PRO A 194 -20.07 -3.52 9.52
C PRO A 194 -19.25 -4.22 10.59
N ASP A 195 -19.04 -3.56 11.73
CA ASP A 195 -18.33 -4.15 12.87
C ASP A 195 -19.05 -5.39 13.39
N TYR A 196 -18.32 -6.48 13.53
CA TYR A 196 -18.85 -7.69 14.14
C TYR A 196 -19.00 -7.53 15.64
N VAL A 197 -20.24 -7.51 16.14
CA VAL A 197 -20.57 -7.25 17.55
C VAL A 197 -20.02 -8.32 18.51
N ASN A 198 -19.72 -9.55 18.04
CA ASN A 198 -19.38 -10.68 18.90
C ASN A 198 -18.29 -11.63 18.37
N SER A 199 -17.46 -11.24 17.41
CA SER A 199 -16.44 -12.14 16.88
C SER A 199 -15.03 -11.79 17.40
N SER A 200 -14.43 -12.73 18.10
CA SER A 200 -13.00 -12.71 18.40
C SER A 200 -12.23 -13.26 17.20
N GLY A 201 -11.43 -12.44 16.53
CA GLY A 201 -10.39 -12.91 15.65
C GLY A 201 -10.67 -12.94 14.14
N ARG A 202 -11.73 -12.33 13.66
CA ARG A 202 -11.99 -12.22 12.21
C ARG A 202 -11.32 -10.98 11.65
N ASN A 203 -10.45 -11.13 10.66
CA ASN A 203 -9.80 -10.01 10.01
C ASN A 203 -10.15 -10.01 8.54
N ASP A 204 -10.77 -8.94 8.08
CA ASP A 204 -11.14 -8.75 6.69
C ASP A 204 -10.30 -7.63 6.07
N ALA A 205 -10.02 -7.72 4.78
CA ALA A 205 -9.25 -6.71 4.06
C ALA A 205 -9.57 -6.74 2.56
N LEU A 206 -9.48 -5.57 1.92
CA LEU A 206 -9.36 -5.44 0.47
C LEU A 206 -7.88 -5.26 0.12
N TYR A 207 -7.39 -5.98 -0.89
CA TYR A 207 -5.98 -5.97 -1.27
C TYR A 207 -5.69 -5.35 -2.61
N ASN A 208 -6.58 -5.55 -3.59
CA ASN A 208 -6.38 -5.04 -4.94
C ASN A 208 -7.66 -4.42 -5.47
N LEU A 209 -7.50 -3.45 -6.36
CA LEU A 209 -8.57 -2.75 -7.04
C LEU A 209 -8.37 -2.78 -8.55
N VAL A 210 -9.48 -2.73 -9.27
CA VAL A 210 -9.49 -2.41 -10.69
C VAL A 210 -10.70 -1.56 -11.02
N LEU A 211 -10.49 -0.45 -11.71
CA LEU A 211 -11.56 0.31 -12.34
C LEU A 211 -11.93 -0.41 -13.64
N LEU A 212 -13.20 -0.78 -13.80
CA LEU A 212 -13.65 -1.44 -15.00
C LEU A 212 -13.69 -0.45 -16.19
N PRO A 213 -13.67 -0.96 -17.43
CA PRO A 213 -13.69 -0.10 -18.64
C PRO A 213 -14.94 0.76 -18.80
N ASP A 214 -16.00 0.52 -18.02
CA ASP A 214 -17.19 1.38 -17.97
C ASP A 214 -16.91 2.73 -17.28
N GLY A 215 -15.81 2.85 -16.54
CA GLY A 215 -15.44 4.04 -15.77
C GLY A 215 -16.35 4.31 -14.55
N GLU A 216 -17.28 3.41 -14.26
CA GLU A 216 -18.30 3.58 -13.22
C GLU A 216 -18.20 2.54 -12.09
N THR A 217 -17.51 1.44 -12.34
CA THR A 217 -17.41 0.31 -11.41
C THR A 217 -15.97 0.03 -11.00
N VAL A 218 -15.71 0.04 -9.69
CA VAL A 218 -14.45 -0.46 -9.10
C VAL A 218 -14.70 -1.84 -8.54
N VAL A 219 -13.91 -2.83 -8.94
CA VAL A 219 -13.92 -4.17 -8.35
C VAL A 219 -12.72 -4.33 -7.44
N ALA A 220 -12.97 -4.78 -6.22
CA ALA A 220 -11.97 -5.08 -5.20
C ALA A 220 -11.87 -6.58 -4.97
N LEU A 221 -10.64 -7.08 -4.84
CA LEU A 221 -10.34 -8.42 -4.35
C LEU A 221 -9.88 -8.33 -2.90
N GLY A 222 -10.42 -9.19 -2.06
CA GLY A 222 -10.04 -9.26 -0.67
C GLY A 222 -10.29 -10.63 -0.06
N TYR A 223 -10.17 -10.70 1.25
CA TYR A 223 -10.58 -11.89 2.01
C TYR A 223 -11.47 -11.49 3.18
N LYS A 224 -12.26 -12.46 3.61
CA LYS A 224 -13.13 -12.39 4.77
C LYS A 224 -12.95 -13.65 5.62
N ASP A 225 -12.70 -13.46 6.90
CA ASP A 225 -12.63 -14.54 7.87
C ASP A 225 -14.05 -14.88 8.36
N GLU A 226 -14.64 -15.96 7.88
CA GLU A 226 -15.98 -16.43 8.28
C GLU A 226 -15.96 -17.30 9.55
N GLY A 227 -14.79 -17.43 10.22
CA GLY A 227 -14.65 -18.23 11.44
C GLY A 227 -14.52 -19.74 11.22
N ASN A 228 -14.71 -20.21 9.99
CA ASN A 228 -14.50 -21.60 9.55
C ASN A 228 -13.36 -21.73 8.53
N GLY A 229 -12.63 -20.67 8.32
CA GLY A 229 -11.55 -20.49 7.35
C GLY A 229 -11.72 -19.19 6.56
N ASP A 230 -10.63 -18.78 5.92
CA ASP A 230 -10.61 -17.57 5.10
C ASP A 230 -11.30 -17.84 3.76
N SER A 231 -12.20 -16.96 3.36
CA SER A 231 -12.84 -16.97 2.05
C SER A 231 -12.34 -15.81 1.21
N GLN A 232 -12.08 -16.07 -0.07
CA GLN A 232 -11.80 -15.00 -1.02
C GLN A 232 -13.11 -14.33 -1.43
N TYR A 233 -13.11 -13.02 -1.47
CA TYR A 233 -14.25 -12.21 -1.82
C TYR A 233 -13.91 -11.22 -2.92
N LEU A 234 -14.91 -10.97 -3.76
CA LEU A 234 -14.95 -9.81 -4.66
C LEU A 234 -16.06 -8.88 -4.19
N TRP A 235 -15.75 -7.61 -4.17
CA TRP A 235 -16.70 -6.51 -3.99
C TRP A 235 -16.71 -5.63 -5.22
N ALA A 236 -17.88 -5.09 -5.56
CA ALA A 236 -17.98 -4.04 -6.54
C ALA A 236 -18.57 -2.79 -5.89
N PHE A 237 -17.95 -1.67 -6.19
CA PHE A 237 -18.33 -0.35 -5.71
C PHE A 237 -18.64 0.56 -6.89
N ASN A 238 -19.59 1.47 -6.71
CA ASN A 238 -19.77 2.57 -7.63
C ASN A 238 -18.57 3.51 -7.51
N ALA A 239 -17.87 3.72 -8.62
CA ALA A 239 -16.64 4.53 -8.65
C ALA A 239 -16.88 5.99 -8.22
N ASN A 240 -18.07 6.55 -8.51
CA ASN A 240 -18.38 7.95 -8.22
C ASN A 240 -18.90 8.18 -6.79
N THR A 241 -19.64 7.23 -6.22
CA THR A 241 -20.24 7.39 -4.88
C THR A 241 -19.48 6.64 -3.79
N GLY A 242 -18.74 5.58 -4.14
CA GLY A 242 -18.11 4.68 -3.19
C GLY A 242 -19.08 3.67 -2.56
N GLU A 243 -20.34 3.65 -3.00
CA GLU A 243 -21.34 2.72 -2.48
C GLU A 243 -21.11 1.31 -3.02
N GLU A 244 -21.33 0.31 -2.16
CA GLU A 244 -21.29 -1.09 -2.57
C GLU A 244 -22.43 -1.39 -3.54
N ILE A 245 -22.10 -2.04 -4.68
CA ILE A 245 -23.07 -2.51 -5.68
C ILE A 245 -23.40 -3.97 -5.41
N TRP A 246 -22.40 -4.81 -5.22
CA TRP A 246 -22.51 -6.23 -4.90
C TRP A 246 -21.23 -6.77 -4.27
N ASN A 247 -21.35 -7.92 -3.61
CA ASN A 247 -20.21 -8.74 -3.21
C ASN A 247 -20.51 -10.22 -3.47
N THR A 248 -19.45 -11.02 -3.60
CA THR A 248 -19.56 -12.48 -3.76
C THR A 248 -18.32 -13.17 -3.20
N SER A 249 -18.53 -14.36 -2.62
CA SER A 249 -17.45 -15.21 -2.13
C SER A 249 -17.09 -16.29 -3.13
N TYR A 250 -15.82 -16.64 -3.15
CA TYR A 250 -15.30 -17.79 -3.87
C TYR A 250 -14.78 -18.82 -2.86
N ASN A 251 -15.67 -19.69 -2.41
CA ASN A 251 -15.29 -20.87 -1.65
C ASN A 251 -15.09 -22.01 -2.64
N GLU A 252 -13.89 -22.57 -2.74
CA GLU A 252 -13.75 -23.85 -3.41
C GLU A 252 -14.60 -24.88 -2.65
N PRO A 253 -15.55 -25.58 -3.31
CA PRO A 253 -16.30 -26.63 -2.65
C PRO A 253 -15.34 -27.79 -2.35
N GLY A 254 -14.98 -27.96 -1.09
CA GLY A 254 -14.38 -29.18 -0.58
C GLY A 254 -12.87 -29.22 -0.41
N ARG A 255 -12.36 -28.45 0.54
CA ARG A 255 -11.16 -28.84 1.30
C ARG A 255 -11.46 -28.96 2.77
#